data_582fff7b94fdd170392278a2194433be
#
_entry.id   582fff7b94fdd170392278a2194433be
#
_cell.length_a   1.000
_cell.length_b   1.000
_cell.length_c   1.000
_cell.angle_alpha   90.00
_cell.angle_beta   90.00
_cell.angle_gamma   90.00
#
_symmetry.space_group_name_H-M   'P 1'
#
loop_
_entity.id
_entity.type
_entity.pdbx_description
1 polymer ?
#
loop_
_entity_poly.entity_id
_entity_poly.type
_entity_poly.pdbx_seq_one_letter_code
_entity_poly.pdbx_strand_id
1 'polypeptide(L)'
;MTLFVNNVALLHKAFILIDFIRNLYIIVTKGDDSKLSKQNISTTVSGDLIVTHLIGNIKTDDVNEWFHGLEQACQSFISEGRKYKLLVDRKGYTPDHFSVQKAWKDKFFHETILNNSKAIAFILEEGEIMNYLQQSNTKESVKFFDNYEQAFIWLNEYPI
;
A
#
# COMPACT_ATOMS: atom_id res chain seq x y z
N MET A 1 13.17 -10.58 29.88
CA MET A 1 11.95 -9.78 29.80
C MET A 1 11.69 -9.14 28.43
N THR A 2 12.66 -9.01 27.57
CA THR A 2 12.58 -8.31 26.27
C THR A 2 11.95 -9.17 25.13
N LEU A 3 11.98 -10.50 25.23
CA LEU A 3 11.45 -11.41 24.20
C LEU A 3 9.91 -11.53 24.18
N PHE A 4 9.24 -11.26 25.29
CA PHE A 4 7.77 -11.36 25.38
C PHE A 4 7.06 -10.14 24.79
N VAL A 5 7.67 -8.96 24.86
CA VAL A 5 7.08 -7.72 24.33
C VAL A 5 7.08 -7.69 22.81
N ASN A 6 8.11 -8.29 22.18
CA ASN A 6 8.18 -8.36 20.71
C ASN A 6 7.13 -9.31 20.10
N ASN A 7 6.77 -10.39 20.79
CA ASN A 7 5.76 -11.33 20.32
C ASN A 7 4.32 -10.76 20.37
N VAL A 8 4.01 -9.96 21.39
CA VAL A 8 2.68 -9.33 21.51
C VAL A 8 2.49 -8.27 20.43
N ALA A 9 3.53 -7.47 20.13
CA ALA A 9 3.50 -6.48 19.05
C ALA A 9 3.38 -7.14 17.66
N LEU A 10 4.02 -8.31 17.45
CA LEU A 10 3.92 -9.07 16.20
C LEU A 10 2.53 -9.69 16.03
N LEU A 11 1.95 -10.25 17.09
CA LEU A 11 0.60 -10.79 17.13
C LEU A 11 -0.46 -9.69 16.91
N HIS A 12 -0.27 -8.51 17.48
CA HIS A 12 -1.17 -7.37 17.27
C HIS A 12 -1.10 -6.85 15.84
N LYS A 13 0.09 -6.79 15.25
CA LYS A 13 0.27 -6.47 13.83
C LYS A 13 -0.38 -7.50 12.90
N ALA A 14 -0.30 -8.78 13.23
CA ALA A 14 -0.93 -9.85 12.47
C ALA A 14 -2.47 -9.79 12.57
N PHE A 15 -3.02 -9.43 13.75
CA PHE A 15 -4.47 -9.33 13.96
C PHE A 15 -5.07 -8.15 13.20
N ILE A 16 -4.47 -6.96 13.27
CA ILE A 16 -4.87 -5.78 12.50
C ILE A 16 -4.84 -6.06 10.99
N LEU A 17 -3.88 -6.84 10.58
CA LEU A 17 -3.67 -7.22 9.19
C LEU A 17 -4.70 -8.23 8.69
N ILE A 18 -5.16 -9.17 9.54
CA ILE A 18 -6.21 -10.16 9.24
C ILE A 18 -7.58 -9.47 9.14
N ASP A 19 -7.90 -8.55 10.03
CA ASP A 19 -9.14 -7.75 9.95
C ASP A 19 -9.17 -6.84 8.73
N PHE A 20 -8.04 -6.25 8.35
CA PHE A 20 -7.89 -5.50 7.12
C PHE A 20 -8.26 -6.31 5.88
N ILE A 21 -7.80 -7.58 5.80
CA ILE A 21 -8.08 -8.46 4.66
C ILE A 21 -9.54 -8.89 4.64
N ARG A 22 -10.10 -9.22 5.79
CA ARG A 22 -11.49 -9.68 5.92
C ARG A 22 -12.48 -8.59 5.48
N ASN A 23 -12.25 -7.34 5.88
CA ASN A 23 -13.10 -6.23 5.49
C ASN A 23 -12.92 -5.83 4.02
N LEU A 24 -11.69 -5.91 3.47
CA LEU A 24 -11.44 -5.70 2.05
C LEU A 24 -12.17 -6.75 1.18
N TYR A 25 -12.22 -8.00 1.64
CA TYR A 25 -12.92 -9.09 0.96
C TYR A 25 -14.44 -8.87 0.89
N ILE A 26 -15.06 -8.40 1.98
CA ILE A 26 -16.50 -8.18 2.05
C ILE A 26 -16.96 -7.09 1.07
N ILE A 27 -16.12 -6.11 0.77
CA ILE A 27 -16.50 -4.97 -0.09
C ILE A 27 -16.21 -5.26 -1.57
N VAL A 28 -15.15 -6.01 -1.89
CA VAL A 28 -14.86 -6.44 -3.27
C VAL A 28 -16.00 -7.33 -3.83
N THR A 29 -16.69 -8.11 -2.98
CA THR A 29 -17.82 -8.96 -3.41
C THR A 29 -19.14 -8.21 -3.56
N LYS A 30 -19.22 -6.92 -3.21
CA LYS A 30 -20.44 -6.09 -3.34
C LYS A 30 -20.35 -5.00 -4.41
N GLY A 31 -19.25 -4.92 -5.16
CA GLY A 31 -19.03 -3.89 -6.18
C GLY A 31 -19.91 -4.09 -7.40
N ASP A 32 -20.61 -3.03 -7.77
CA ASP A 32 -21.38 -2.90 -9.00
C ASP A 32 -20.44 -2.90 -10.23
N ASP A 33 -20.70 -3.77 -11.20
CA ASP A 33 -19.89 -3.99 -12.42
C ASP A 33 -19.82 -2.78 -13.39
N SER A 34 -20.33 -1.61 -13.00
CA SER A 34 -20.54 -0.49 -13.93
C SER A 34 -19.38 0.49 -14.09
N LYS A 35 -18.25 0.34 -13.36
CA LYS A 35 -17.05 1.19 -13.51
C LYS A 35 -15.76 0.38 -13.55
N LEU A 36 -15.50 -0.30 -14.66
CA LEU A 36 -14.15 -0.79 -14.93
C LEU A 36 -13.23 0.43 -15.14
N SER A 37 -12.40 0.76 -14.17
CA SER A 37 -11.35 1.76 -14.35
C SER A 37 -10.30 1.22 -15.34
N LYS A 38 -9.79 2.12 -16.20
CA LYS A 38 -8.68 1.76 -17.10
C LYS A 38 -7.50 1.25 -16.30
N GLN A 39 -6.98 0.08 -16.65
CA GLN A 39 -5.80 -0.49 -15.99
C GLN A 39 -4.60 0.45 -16.07
N ASN A 40 -3.97 0.70 -14.94
CA ASN A 40 -2.72 1.45 -14.82
C ASN A 40 -1.80 0.74 -13.83
N ILE A 41 -0.71 0.18 -14.37
CA ILE A 41 0.33 -0.49 -13.60
C ILE A 41 1.63 0.21 -13.94
N SER A 42 2.13 1.00 -13.00
CA SER A 42 3.34 1.77 -13.23
C SER A 42 4.04 2.16 -11.95
N THR A 43 5.35 2.36 -12.03
CA THR A 43 6.16 2.92 -10.95
C THR A 43 7.10 3.97 -11.52
N THR A 44 7.14 5.13 -10.90
CA THR A 44 8.00 6.25 -11.27
C THR A 44 8.75 6.79 -10.07
N VAL A 45 9.91 7.38 -10.30
CA VAL A 45 10.77 7.98 -9.27
C VAL A 45 11.02 9.45 -9.59
N SER A 46 10.83 10.31 -8.61
CA SER A 46 11.14 11.74 -8.70
C SER A 46 11.76 12.22 -7.39
N GLY A 47 13.04 12.56 -7.41
CA GLY A 47 13.77 12.93 -6.20
C GLY A 47 13.85 11.77 -5.20
N ASP A 48 13.25 11.93 -4.04
CA ASP A 48 13.13 10.91 -2.97
C ASP A 48 11.74 10.24 -2.94
N LEU A 49 10.87 10.56 -3.90
CA LEU A 49 9.51 10.05 -3.98
C LEU A 49 9.41 8.95 -5.04
N ILE A 50 8.90 7.79 -4.61
CA ILE A 50 8.45 6.71 -5.48
C ILE A 50 6.93 6.79 -5.55
N VAL A 51 6.38 6.88 -6.76
CA VAL A 51 4.94 6.83 -7.03
C VAL A 51 4.63 5.54 -7.75
N THR A 52 3.73 4.74 -7.20
CA THR A 52 3.32 3.48 -7.80
C THR A 52 1.81 3.39 -7.94
N HIS A 53 1.35 2.91 -9.10
CA HIS A 53 -0.06 2.73 -9.42
C HIS A 53 -0.37 1.26 -9.63
N LEU A 54 -1.48 0.80 -9.03
CA LEU A 54 -2.06 -0.52 -9.26
C LEU A 54 -3.57 -0.37 -9.32
N ILE A 55 -4.07 0.00 -10.50
CA ILE A 55 -5.45 0.45 -10.75
C ILE A 55 -6.08 -0.41 -11.83
N GLY A 56 -7.37 -0.69 -11.69
CA GLY A 56 -8.17 -1.47 -12.64
C GLY A 56 -8.46 -2.89 -12.16
N ASN A 57 -8.90 -3.75 -13.06
CA ASN A 57 -9.11 -5.17 -12.78
C ASN A 57 -7.76 -5.90 -12.78
N ILE A 58 -7.30 -6.27 -11.61
CA ILE A 58 -5.94 -6.74 -11.36
C ILE A 58 -5.91 -8.26 -11.17
N LYS A 59 -5.04 -8.92 -11.93
CA LYS A 59 -4.72 -10.35 -11.84
C LYS A 59 -3.41 -10.59 -11.11
N THR A 60 -3.10 -11.85 -10.82
CA THR A 60 -1.86 -12.21 -10.12
C THR A 60 -0.60 -11.80 -10.90
N ASP A 61 -0.62 -11.93 -12.23
CA ASP A 61 0.53 -11.53 -13.05
C ASP A 61 0.73 -10.02 -13.05
N ASP A 62 -0.35 -9.24 -12.98
CA ASP A 62 -0.30 -7.78 -12.84
C ASP A 62 0.36 -7.37 -11.52
N VAL A 63 0.08 -8.10 -10.43
CA VAL A 63 0.75 -7.89 -9.14
C VAL A 63 2.24 -8.18 -9.22
N ASN A 64 2.63 -9.23 -9.95
CA ASN A 64 4.04 -9.57 -10.14
C ASN A 64 4.78 -8.50 -10.95
N GLU A 65 4.19 -8.02 -12.04
CA GLU A 65 4.73 -6.93 -12.85
C GLU A 65 4.88 -5.63 -12.04
N TRP A 66 3.80 -5.25 -11.34
CA TRP A 66 3.80 -4.09 -10.46
C TRP A 66 4.91 -4.16 -9.41
N PHE A 67 5.01 -5.31 -8.73
CA PHE A 67 5.99 -5.48 -7.67
C PHE A 67 7.42 -5.42 -8.18
N HIS A 68 7.70 -5.99 -9.35
CA HIS A 68 9.01 -5.91 -9.98
C HIS A 68 9.45 -4.45 -10.20
N GLY A 69 8.56 -3.61 -10.73
CA GLY A 69 8.84 -2.18 -10.90
C GLY A 69 9.07 -1.44 -9.59
N LEU A 70 8.24 -1.72 -8.58
CA LEU A 70 8.39 -1.15 -7.24
C LEU A 70 9.70 -1.59 -6.58
N GLU A 71 10.02 -2.87 -6.63
CA GLU A 71 11.24 -3.43 -6.05
C GLU A 71 12.49 -2.81 -6.67
N GLN A 72 12.55 -2.68 -7.99
CA GLN A 72 13.66 -2.02 -8.69
C GLN A 72 13.83 -0.57 -8.23
N ALA A 73 12.72 0.19 -8.13
CA ALA A 73 12.75 1.56 -7.65
C ALA A 73 13.26 1.63 -6.19
N CYS A 74 12.79 0.77 -5.29
CA CYS A 74 13.24 0.72 -3.90
C CYS A 74 14.73 0.35 -3.80
N GLN A 75 15.19 -0.63 -4.57
CA GLN A 75 16.59 -1.10 -4.55
C GLN A 75 17.57 -0.01 -4.97
N SER A 76 17.19 0.89 -5.88
CA SER A 76 18.05 2.02 -6.26
C SER A 76 18.39 2.92 -5.07
N PHE A 77 17.44 3.17 -4.18
CA PHE A 77 17.67 3.94 -2.95
C PHE A 77 18.45 3.14 -1.91
N ILE A 78 18.08 1.88 -1.70
CA ILE A 78 18.69 1.00 -0.70
C ILE A 78 20.19 0.82 -0.98
N SER A 79 20.57 0.60 -2.24
CA SER A 79 21.97 0.44 -2.65
C SER A 79 22.82 1.70 -2.40
N GLU A 80 22.20 2.88 -2.41
CA GLU A 80 22.84 4.15 -2.10
C GLU A 80 22.75 4.53 -0.60
N GLY A 81 22.18 3.68 0.24
CA GLY A 81 21.95 3.96 1.66
C GLY A 81 20.94 5.07 1.93
N ARG A 82 20.10 5.40 0.95
CA ARG A 82 19.08 6.47 1.03
C ARG A 82 17.74 5.91 1.45
N LYS A 83 16.95 6.73 2.10
CA LYS A 83 15.53 6.49 2.37
C LYS A 83 14.67 7.14 1.28
N TYR A 84 13.44 6.67 1.14
CA TYR A 84 12.46 7.19 0.17
C TYR A 84 11.10 7.40 0.83
N LYS A 85 10.26 8.16 0.15
CA LYS A 85 8.83 8.29 0.42
C LYS A 85 8.06 7.50 -0.64
N LEU A 86 6.91 6.95 -0.26
CA LEU A 86 6.16 6.07 -1.13
C LEU A 86 4.71 6.53 -1.25
N LEU A 87 4.26 6.81 -2.47
CA LEU A 87 2.88 7.04 -2.80
C LEU A 87 2.33 5.83 -3.53
N VAL A 88 1.32 5.18 -2.94
CA VAL A 88 0.68 3.96 -3.45
C VAL A 88 -0.74 4.29 -3.89
N ASP A 89 -0.93 4.49 -5.17
CA ASP A 89 -2.25 4.77 -5.73
C ASP A 89 -2.95 3.46 -6.12
N ARG A 90 -4.01 3.18 -5.40
CA ARG A 90 -4.90 2.04 -5.62
C ARG A 90 -6.36 2.47 -5.77
N LYS A 91 -6.60 3.73 -6.10
CA LYS A 91 -7.95 4.22 -6.38
C LYS A 91 -8.50 3.57 -7.64
N GLY A 92 -9.59 2.82 -7.52
CA GLY A 92 -10.13 1.98 -8.61
C GLY A 92 -9.47 0.60 -8.76
N TYR A 93 -8.71 0.14 -7.75
CA TYR A 93 -8.19 -1.23 -7.71
C TYR A 93 -9.31 -2.22 -7.47
N THR A 94 -9.41 -3.22 -8.33
CA THR A 94 -10.35 -4.34 -8.21
C THR A 94 -9.60 -5.65 -8.43
N PRO A 95 -9.38 -6.47 -7.41
CA PRO A 95 -8.73 -7.77 -7.60
C PRO A 95 -9.69 -8.74 -8.28
N ASP A 96 -9.21 -9.45 -9.29
CA ASP A 96 -9.96 -10.47 -10.02
C ASP A 96 -10.38 -11.65 -9.11
N HIS A 97 -9.53 -11.97 -8.12
CA HIS A 97 -9.77 -13.02 -7.14
C HIS A 97 -9.09 -12.71 -5.80
N PHE A 98 -9.56 -13.30 -4.71
CA PHE A 98 -8.97 -13.10 -3.37
C PHE A 98 -7.46 -13.39 -3.32
N SER A 99 -6.98 -14.39 -4.07
CA SER A 99 -5.55 -14.70 -4.14
C SER A 99 -4.68 -13.54 -4.65
N VAL A 100 -5.24 -12.67 -5.50
CA VAL A 100 -4.58 -11.46 -6.00
C VAL A 100 -4.32 -10.47 -4.86
N GLN A 101 -5.32 -10.26 -4.01
CA GLN A 101 -5.17 -9.40 -2.84
C GLN A 101 -4.13 -9.96 -1.85
N LYS A 102 -4.12 -11.29 -1.66
CA LYS A 102 -3.11 -11.96 -0.83
C LYS A 102 -1.71 -11.78 -1.42
N ALA A 103 -1.54 -12.00 -2.72
CA ALA A 103 -0.26 -11.84 -3.42
C ALA A 103 0.27 -10.40 -3.31
N TRP A 104 -0.58 -9.40 -3.50
CA TRP A 104 -0.23 -8.00 -3.32
C TRP A 104 0.28 -7.73 -1.91
N LYS A 105 -0.46 -8.20 -0.90
CA LYS A 105 -0.12 -8.03 0.50
C LYS A 105 1.23 -8.65 0.84
N ASP A 106 1.43 -9.91 0.48
CA ASP A 106 2.66 -10.66 0.81
C ASP A 106 3.91 -9.97 0.21
N LYS A 107 3.75 -9.31 -0.95
CA LYS A 107 4.82 -8.55 -1.60
C LYS A 107 5.03 -7.17 -0.98
N PHE A 108 3.96 -6.40 -0.82
CA PHE A 108 4.06 -5.00 -0.35
C PHE A 108 4.56 -4.90 1.09
N PHE A 109 4.10 -5.77 1.98
CA PHE A 109 4.51 -5.77 3.38
C PHE A 109 5.86 -6.45 3.63
N HIS A 110 6.66 -6.63 2.59
CA HIS A 110 8.03 -7.10 2.76
C HIS A 110 8.85 -6.10 3.58
N GLU A 111 9.59 -6.60 4.56
CA GLU A 111 10.36 -5.75 5.50
C GLU A 111 11.32 -4.78 4.80
N THR A 112 11.92 -5.20 3.70
CA THR A 112 12.85 -4.36 2.93
C THR A 112 12.21 -3.08 2.44
N ILE A 113 10.94 -3.13 1.97
CA ILE A 113 10.21 -1.94 1.53
C ILE A 113 9.85 -1.06 2.72
N LEU A 114 9.25 -1.66 3.76
CA LEU A 114 8.72 -0.92 4.90
C LEU A 114 9.81 -0.27 5.73
N ASN A 115 10.94 -0.95 5.95
CA ASN A 115 12.02 -0.46 6.81
C ASN A 115 12.84 0.65 6.14
N ASN A 116 12.80 0.77 4.82
CA ASN A 116 13.52 1.79 4.07
C ASN A 116 12.65 2.97 3.66
N SER A 117 11.32 2.89 3.78
CA SER A 117 10.42 4.01 3.56
C SER A 117 10.39 4.95 4.77
N LYS A 118 10.42 6.26 4.53
CA LYS A 118 10.25 7.31 5.55
C LYS A 118 8.77 7.58 5.83
N ALA A 119 7.99 7.63 4.76
CA ALA A 119 6.56 7.85 4.82
C ALA A 119 5.87 7.11 3.68
N ILE A 120 4.63 6.68 3.93
CA ILE A 120 3.80 5.98 2.96
C ILE A 120 2.42 6.64 2.93
N ALA A 121 2.01 7.13 1.76
CA ALA A 121 0.66 7.58 1.49
C ALA A 121 -0.06 6.55 0.60
N PHE A 122 -1.24 6.13 1.01
CA PHE A 122 -2.13 5.33 0.19
C PHE A 122 -3.25 6.20 -0.35
N ILE A 123 -3.55 6.05 -1.64
CA ILE A 123 -4.75 6.62 -2.25
C ILE A 123 -5.74 5.49 -2.50
N LEU A 124 -6.93 5.63 -1.94
CA LEU A 124 -8.01 4.65 -1.96
C LEU A 124 -9.33 5.32 -2.35
N GLU A 125 -10.32 4.52 -2.73
CA GLU A 125 -11.69 5.04 -2.82
C GLU A 125 -12.20 5.47 -1.45
N GLU A 126 -12.90 6.60 -1.42
CA GLU A 126 -13.61 7.04 -0.23
C GLU A 126 -14.67 5.99 0.16
N GLY A 127 -14.74 5.67 1.45
CA GLY A 127 -15.70 4.69 1.94
C GLY A 127 -15.29 4.03 3.26
N GLU A 128 -16.01 2.98 3.61
CA GLU A 128 -15.84 2.28 4.89
C GLU A 128 -14.43 1.74 5.10
N ILE A 129 -13.78 1.25 4.04
CA ILE A 129 -12.40 0.72 4.11
C ILE A 129 -11.42 1.83 4.49
N MET A 130 -11.48 2.95 3.78
CA MET A 130 -10.57 4.06 4.05
C MET A 130 -10.78 4.58 5.48
N ASN A 131 -12.04 4.74 5.90
CA ASN A 131 -12.38 5.17 7.25
C ASN A 131 -11.84 4.20 8.32
N TYR A 132 -12.01 2.90 8.10
CA TYR A 132 -11.47 1.87 9.00
C TYR A 132 -9.94 1.94 9.09
N LEU A 133 -9.26 2.07 7.95
CA LEU A 133 -7.80 2.16 7.91
C LEU A 133 -7.26 3.42 8.58
N GLN A 134 -7.93 4.55 8.39
CA GLN A 134 -7.58 5.81 9.07
C GLN A 134 -7.74 5.70 10.58
N GLN A 135 -8.82 5.07 11.05
CA GLN A 135 -9.10 4.89 12.49
C GLN A 135 -8.16 3.87 13.15
N SER A 136 -7.81 2.80 12.43
CA SER A 136 -6.95 1.72 12.96
C SER A 136 -5.45 2.02 12.82
N ASN A 137 -5.08 3.04 12.06
CA ASN A 137 -3.69 3.38 11.83
C ASN A 137 -3.07 4.05 13.06
N THR A 138 -2.00 3.45 13.57
CA THR A 138 -1.23 3.97 14.72
C THR A 138 0.12 4.57 14.32
N LYS A 139 0.45 4.57 13.02
CA LYS A 139 1.74 5.06 12.51
C LYS A 139 1.58 6.44 11.89
N GLU A 140 2.26 7.43 12.45
CA GLU A 140 2.29 8.80 11.90
C GLU A 140 2.90 8.85 10.49
N SER A 141 3.82 7.93 10.19
CA SER A 141 4.48 7.83 8.87
C SER A 141 3.64 7.13 7.79
N VAL A 142 2.40 6.73 8.10
CA VAL A 142 1.48 6.12 7.13
C VAL A 142 0.17 6.88 7.16
N LYS A 143 -0.33 7.31 5.99
CA LYS A 143 -1.64 7.95 5.87
C LYS A 143 -2.42 7.47 4.66
N PHE A 144 -3.73 7.63 4.73
CA PHE A 144 -4.70 7.22 3.71
C PHE A 144 -5.47 8.43 3.21
N PHE A 145 -5.60 8.56 1.90
CA PHE A 145 -6.20 9.68 1.20
C PHE A 145 -7.15 9.17 0.12
N ASP A 146 -8.15 9.95 -0.22
CA ASP A 146 -9.02 9.74 -1.40
C ASP A 146 -8.57 10.58 -2.61
N ASN A 147 -7.59 11.45 -2.40
CA ASN A 147 -7.14 12.46 -3.35
C ASN A 147 -5.62 12.45 -3.49
N TYR A 148 -5.16 12.42 -4.76
CA TYR A 148 -3.74 12.40 -5.09
C TYR A 148 -3.00 13.64 -4.60
N GLU A 149 -3.59 14.83 -4.80
CA GLU A 149 -2.94 16.09 -4.47
C GLU A 149 -2.66 16.21 -2.97
N GLN A 150 -3.62 15.83 -2.13
CA GLN A 150 -3.45 15.84 -0.67
C GLN A 150 -2.39 14.84 -0.21
N ALA A 151 -2.37 13.65 -0.80
CA ALA A 151 -1.35 12.64 -0.52
C ALA A 151 0.05 13.13 -0.90
N PHE A 152 0.18 13.77 -2.07
CA PHE A 152 1.43 14.31 -2.57
C PHE A 152 1.94 15.47 -1.72
N ILE A 153 1.07 16.41 -1.34
CA ILE A 153 1.43 17.54 -0.45
C ILE A 153 1.94 17.00 0.88
N TRP A 154 1.20 16.08 1.51
CA TRP A 154 1.61 15.51 2.79
C TRP A 154 2.98 14.81 2.71
N LEU A 155 3.23 14.03 1.65
CA LEU A 155 4.53 13.38 1.47
C LEU A 155 5.67 14.39 1.29
N ASN A 156 5.43 15.48 0.53
CA ASN A 156 6.45 16.51 0.32
C ASN A 156 6.82 17.25 1.62
N GLU A 157 5.84 17.48 2.49
CA GLU A 157 6.04 18.14 3.77
C GLU A 157 6.62 17.20 4.85
N TYR A 158 6.55 15.88 4.62
CA TYR A 158 7.07 14.90 5.58
C TYR A 158 8.61 14.97 5.64
N PRO A 159 9.22 15.14 6.82
CA PRO A 159 10.68 15.27 6.95
C PRO A 159 11.40 13.98 6.54
N ILE A 160 12.53 14.15 5.87
CA ILE A 160 13.44 13.04 5.50
C ILE A 160 14.40 12.74 6.65
#